data_a7557cf09c63f6739516cd471589aa44
#
_entry.id   a7557cf09c63f6739516cd471589aa44
#
_cell.length_a   1.000
_cell.length_b   1.000
_cell.length_c   1.000
_cell.angle_alpha   90.00
_cell.angle_beta   90.00
_cell.angle_gamma   90.00
#
_symmetry.space_group_name_H-M   'P 1'
#
loop_
_entity.id
_entity.type
_entity.pdbx_description
1 polymer ?
#
loop_
_entity_poly.entity_id
_entity_poly.type
_entity_poly.pdbx_seq_one_letter_code
_entity_poly.pdbx_strand_id
1 'polypeptide(L)'
;GDILASLADGKVAAYATDFPTDAQLGVPGVIAIPHLGASTPESEDNCAVMAADELIGYIERGEVKNSVNLPELTPPAEFEKRVCVIYKDGEGVRENIVAALGGNITSLNSAAKNGLGYLVCDTPNPDSERITAVSGVVRMRII
;
A
#
# COMPACT_ATOMS: atom_id res chain seq x y z
N GLY A 1 22.60 20.33 6.30
CA GLY A 1 24.05 20.62 6.16
C GLY A 1 24.44 20.91 4.73
N ASP A 2 24.37 19.94 3.87
CA ASP A 2 25.03 19.96 2.54
C ASP A 2 24.46 20.99 1.57
N ILE A 3 23.13 21.22 1.58
CA ILE A 3 22.52 22.21 0.69
C ILE A 3 22.92 23.64 1.03
N LEU A 4 23.06 23.98 2.33
CA LEU A 4 23.47 25.32 2.76
C LEU A 4 24.94 25.57 2.41
N ALA A 5 25.80 24.58 2.53
CA ALA A 5 27.19 24.67 2.10
C ALA A 5 27.27 24.87 0.57
N SER A 6 26.49 24.13 -0.20
CA SER A 6 26.47 24.25 -1.66
C SER A 6 25.91 25.60 -2.16
N LEU A 7 24.98 26.22 -1.43
CA LEU A 7 24.53 27.59 -1.69
C LEU A 7 25.65 28.59 -1.38
N ALA A 8 26.33 28.45 -0.23
CA ALA A 8 27.42 29.33 0.16
C ALA A 8 28.60 29.25 -0.81
N ASP A 9 28.92 28.07 -1.32
CA ASP A 9 29.98 27.83 -2.30
C ASP A 9 29.59 28.23 -3.74
N GLY A 10 28.37 28.69 -3.97
CA GLY A 10 27.85 29.05 -5.28
C GLY A 10 27.64 27.89 -6.26
N LYS A 11 27.70 26.64 -5.77
CA LYS A 11 27.41 25.43 -6.56
C LYS A 11 25.94 25.28 -6.88
N VAL A 12 25.07 25.79 -5.99
CA VAL A 12 23.62 25.82 -6.13
C VAL A 12 23.20 27.30 -6.14
N ALA A 13 22.46 27.73 -7.14
CA ALA A 13 22.03 29.13 -7.27
C ALA A 13 20.86 29.45 -6.33
N ALA A 14 19.91 28.50 -6.19
CA ALA A 14 18.76 28.62 -5.30
C ALA A 14 18.25 27.26 -4.89
N TYR A 15 17.59 27.18 -3.74
CA TYR A 15 16.92 25.99 -3.21
C TYR A 15 15.51 26.32 -2.75
N ALA A 16 14.53 25.81 -3.44
CA ALA A 16 13.12 25.93 -3.05
C ALA A 16 12.70 24.70 -2.24
N THR A 17 12.04 24.93 -1.12
CA THR A 17 11.55 23.86 -0.24
C THR A 17 10.23 24.26 0.42
N ASP A 18 9.33 23.31 0.56
CA ASP A 18 8.06 23.44 1.29
C ASP A 18 8.10 22.81 2.68
N PHE A 19 9.27 22.25 3.06
CA PHE A 19 9.61 21.78 4.42
C PHE A 19 10.94 22.37 4.90
N PRO A 20 11.04 23.70 5.08
CA PRO A 20 12.26 24.32 5.54
C PRO A 20 12.54 23.93 7.01
N THR A 21 13.81 23.70 7.31
CA THR A 21 14.27 23.65 8.69
C THR A 21 14.58 25.06 9.20
N ASP A 22 14.61 25.27 10.53
CA ASP A 22 14.93 26.57 11.11
C ASP A 22 16.27 27.13 10.61
N ALA A 23 17.26 26.26 10.38
CA ALA A 23 18.57 26.64 9.85
C ALA A 23 18.54 27.12 8.39
N GLN A 24 17.47 26.87 7.67
CA GLN A 24 17.29 27.28 6.26
C GLN A 24 16.52 28.59 6.13
N LEU A 25 15.78 28.98 7.17
CA LEU A 25 14.95 30.20 7.11
C LEU A 25 15.83 31.45 7.08
N GLY A 26 15.53 32.35 6.15
CA GLY A 26 16.26 33.60 5.97
C GLY A 26 17.65 33.49 5.34
N VAL A 27 18.07 32.29 4.93
CA VAL A 27 19.35 32.12 4.23
C VAL A 27 19.24 32.60 2.78
N PRO A 28 20.17 33.45 2.29
CA PRO A 28 20.19 33.87 0.89
C PRO A 28 20.19 32.66 -0.07
N GLY A 29 19.32 32.71 -1.08
CA GLY A 29 19.15 31.60 -2.03
C GLY A 29 18.20 30.49 -1.59
N VAL A 30 17.72 30.48 -0.34
CA VAL A 30 16.63 29.60 0.10
C VAL A 30 15.27 30.28 -0.13
N ILE A 31 14.38 29.58 -0.83
CA ILE A 31 13.01 29.99 -1.09
C ILE A 31 12.11 29.03 -0.31
N ALA A 32 11.68 29.46 0.87
CA ALA A 32 10.73 28.71 1.69
C ALA A 32 9.31 29.02 1.24
N ILE A 33 8.55 27.98 0.91
CA ILE A 33 7.12 28.09 0.54
C ILE A 33 6.29 27.25 1.50
N PRO A 34 5.00 27.55 1.67
CA PRO A 34 4.12 26.69 2.45
C PRO A 34 3.87 25.36 1.72
N HIS A 35 3.70 24.27 2.49
CA HIS A 35 3.40 22.94 1.96
C HIS A 35 1.90 22.84 1.61
N LEU A 36 1.54 23.22 0.38
CA LEU A 36 0.16 23.33 -0.08
C LEU A 36 -0.20 22.32 -1.20
N GLY A 37 0.67 21.36 -1.50
CA GLY A 37 0.45 20.43 -2.62
C GLY A 37 -0.86 19.65 -2.56
N ALA A 38 -1.38 19.36 -1.35
CA ALA A 38 -2.66 18.68 -1.12
C ALA A 38 -3.77 19.61 -0.58
N SER A 39 -3.56 20.93 -0.58
CA SER A 39 -4.45 21.92 0.06
C SER A 39 -5.12 22.86 -0.95
N THR A 40 -5.27 22.42 -2.20
CA THR A 40 -6.13 23.09 -3.18
C THR A 40 -7.46 22.35 -3.29
N PRO A 41 -8.57 23.03 -3.61
CA PRO A 41 -9.87 22.38 -3.79
C PRO A 41 -9.81 21.16 -4.73
N GLU A 42 -9.11 21.26 -5.85
CA GLU A 42 -8.96 20.16 -6.80
C GLU A 42 -8.16 18.98 -6.20
N SER A 43 -7.13 19.27 -5.39
CA SER A 43 -6.36 18.21 -4.71
C SER A 43 -7.21 17.50 -3.66
N GLU A 44 -8.00 18.24 -2.89
CA GLU A 44 -8.89 17.67 -1.87
C GLU A 44 -9.96 16.78 -2.51
N ASP A 45 -10.61 17.24 -3.58
CA ASP A 45 -11.58 16.47 -4.35
C ASP A 45 -10.96 15.21 -4.95
N ASN A 46 -9.80 15.32 -5.59
CA ASN A 46 -9.09 14.18 -6.17
C ASN A 46 -8.67 13.17 -5.10
N CYS A 47 -8.15 13.63 -3.96
CA CYS A 47 -7.79 12.74 -2.86
C CYS A 47 -9.00 11.98 -2.32
N ALA A 48 -10.14 12.64 -2.17
CA ALA A 48 -11.37 12.01 -1.71
C ALA A 48 -11.88 10.94 -2.68
N VAL A 49 -11.89 11.24 -3.99
CA VAL A 49 -12.28 10.28 -5.03
C VAL A 49 -11.32 9.09 -5.06
N MET A 50 -10.01 9.33 -5.08
CA MET A 50 -9.00 8.27 -5.09
C MET A 50 -9.12 7.36 -3.86
N ALA A 51 -9.28 7.94 -2.67
CA ALA A 51 -9.45 7.17 -1.44
C ALA A 51 -10.73 6.33 -1.46
N ALA A 52 -11.83 6.86 -1.98
CA ALA A 52 -13.08 6.11 -2.15
C ALA A 52 -12.91 4.93 -3.13
N ASP A 53 -12.29 5.17 -4.28
CA ASP A 53 -12.04 4.14 -5.30
C ASP A 53 -11.13 3.02 -4.77
N GLU A 54 -10.09 3.36 -4.01
CA GLU A 54 -9.19 2.39 -3.37
C GLU A 54 -9.93 1.55 -2.31
N LEU A 55 -10.78 2.17 -1.49
CA LEU A 55 -11.60 1.46 -0.52
C LEU A 55 -12.61 0.52 -1.18
N ILE A 56 -13.30 0.98 -2.23
CA ILE A 56 -14.22 0.15 -3.02
C ILE A 56 -13.46 -1.02 -3.65
N GLY A 57 -12.31 -0.75 -4.26
CA GLY A 57 -11.44 -1.78 -4.82
C GLY A 57 -11.05 -2.83 -3.81
N TYR A 58 -10.64 -2.39 -2.61
CA TYR A 58 -10.31 -3.30 -1.53
C TYR A 58 -11.52 -4.09 -1.03
N ILE A 59 -12.64 -3.42 -0.73
CA ILE A 59 -13.81 -4.06 -0.13
C ILE A 59 -14.48 -5.03 -1.10
N GLU A 60 -14.70 -4.62 -2.34
CA GLU A 60 -15.50 -5.37 -3.30
C GLU A 60 -14.67 -6.35 -4.14
N ARG A 61 -13.40 -6.07 -4.38
CA ARG A 61 -12.55 -6.88 -5.27
C ARG A 61 -11.32 -7.47 -4.62
N GLY A 62 -11.00 -7.09 -3.39
CA GLY A 62 -9.74 -7.49 -2.74
C GLY A 62 -8.50 -6.85 -3.37
N GLU A 63 -8.67 -5.79 -4.14
CA GLU A 63 -7.58 -5.05 -4.77
C GLU A 63 -6.85 -4.19 -3.74
N VAL A 64 -5.53 -4.11 -3.81
CA VAL A 64 -4.72 -3.23 -2.97
C VAL A 64 -3.92 -2.30 -3.87
N LYS A 65 -4.19 -0.99 -3.75
CA LYS A 65 -3.46 0.09 -4.41
C LYS A 65 -2.97 1.11 -3.39
N ASN A 66 -1.80 1.69 -3.63
CA ASN A 66 -1.20 2.79 -2.87
C ASN A 66 -1.14 2.55 -1.35
N SER A 67 -1.23 1.30 -0.90
CA SER A 67 -1.20 0.97 0.53
C SER A 67 0.20 1.16 1.12
N VAL A 68 0.25 1.78 2.29
CA VAL A 68 1.50 1.91 3.06
C VAL A 68 1.94 0.57 3.63
N ASN A 69 0.98 -0.25 4.09
CA ASN A 69 1.24 -1.46 4.87
C ASN A 69 1.24 -2.73 4.01
N LEU A 70 0.28 -2.84 3.09
CA LEU A 70 0.09 -4.03 2.27
C LEU A 70 0.81 -3.89 0.92
N PRO A 71 1.25 -5.00 0.32
CA PRO A 71 1.77 -5.00 -1.04
C PRO A 71 0.67 -4.66 -2.04
N GLU A 72 1.04 -4.02 -3.15
CA GLU A 72 0.14 -3.84 -4.27
C GLU A 72 -0.26 -5.19 -4.86
N LEU A 73 -1.56 -5.35 -5.12
CA LEU A 73 -2.10 -6.55 -5.71
C LEU A 73 -3.41 -6.23 -6.46
N THR A 74 -3.43 -6.52 -7.75
CA THR A 74 -4.62 -6.37 -8.58
C THR A 74 -5.04 -7.74 -9.09
N PRO A 75 -5.99 -8.42 -8.41
CA PRO A 75 -6.51 -9.70 -8.84
C PRO A 75 -7.43 -9.54 -10.05
N PRO A 76 -7.77 -10.64 -10.78
CA PRO A 76 -8.76 -10.60 -11.87
C PRO A 76 -10.07 -9.93 -11.44
N ALA A 77 -10.70 -9.20 -12.38
CA ALA A 77 -11.91 -8.46 -12.07
C ALA A 77 -13.13 -9.39 -11.83
N GLU A 78 -13.20 -10.49 -12.58
CA GLU A 78 -14.32 -11.45 -12.52
C GLU A 78 -14.00 -12.60 -11.57
N PHE A 79 -14.91 -12.88 -10.66
CA PHE A 79 -14.85 -14.00 -9.73
C PHE A 79 -16.25 -14.32 -9.20
N GLU A 80 -16.47 -15.56 -8.76
CA GLU A 80 -17.72 -15.95 -8.08
C GLU A 80 -17.59 -15.82 -6.56
N LYS A 81 -16.49 -16.29 -6.03
CA LYS A 81 -16.17 -16.22 -4.61
C LYS A 81 -14.66 -16.06 -4.44
N ARG A 82 -14.26 -15.10 -3.64
CA ARG A 82 -12.88 -14.71 -3.44
C ARG A 82 -12.49 -14.72 -1.97
N VAL A 83 -11.38 -15.35 -1.67
CA VAL A 83 -10.73 -15.35 -0.35
C VAL A 83 -9.59 -14.36 -0.35
N CYS A 84 -9.59 -13.45 0.60
CA CYS A 84 -8.51 -12.49 0.82
C CYS A 84 -7.86 -12.77 2.19
N VAL A 85 -6.56 -13.01 2.21
CA VAL A 85 -5.82 -13.36 3.42
C VAL A 85 -4.66 -12.39 3.63
N ILE A 86 -4.62 -11.76 4.79
CA ILE A 86 -3.45 -11.02 5.29
C ILE A 86 -2.71 -11.95 6.25
N TYR A 87 -1.41 -12.09 6.06
CA TYR A 87 -0.59 -12.98 6.87
C TYR A 87 0.78 -12.36 7.19
N LYS A 88 1.42 -12.84 8.25
CA LYS A 88 2.83 -12.53 8.53
C LYS A 88 3.69 -13.26 7.51
N ASP A 89 4.46 -12.51 6.73
CA ASP A 89 5.37 -13.09 5.75
C ASP A 89 6.52 -13.80 6.45
N GLY A 90 6.53 -15.11 6.33
CA GLY A 90 7.48 -16.01 6.98
C GLY A 90 7.58 -17.33 6.21
N GLU A 91 8.62 -18.09 6.53
CA GLU A 91 8.92 -19.36 5.86
C GLU A 91 7.72 -20.32 5.93
N GLY A 92 7.25 -20.78 4.76
CA GLY A 92 6.18 -21.76 4.63
C GLY A 92 4.76 -21.27 4.92
N VAL A 93 4.58 -20.03 5.41
CA VAL A 93 3.23 -19.54 5.78
C VAL A 93 2.32 -19.45 4.55
N ARG A 94 2.80 -18.89 3.46
CA ARG A 94 2.05 -18.81 2.21
C ARG A 94 1.66 -20.19 1.68
N GLU A 95 2.60 -21.12 1.67
CA GLU A 95 2.41 -22.51 1.22
C GLU A 95 1.35 -23.24 2.08
N ASN A 96 1.38 -23.03 3.39
CA ASN A 96 0.40 -23.59 4.31
C ASN A 96 -1.01 -22.99 4.07
N ILE A 97 -1.11 -21.69 3.78
CA ILE A 97 -2.38 -21.06 3.38
C ILE A 97 -2.90 -21.67 2.08
N VAL A 98 -2.04 -21.83 1.07
CA VAL A 98 -2.42 -22.44 -0.22
C VAL A 98 -2.88 -23.88 -0.02
N ALA A 99 -2.20 -24.66 0.83
CA ALA A 99 -2.63 -26.02 1.18
C ALA A 99 -3.97 -26.05 1.93
N ALA A 100 -4.24 -25.04 2.76
CA ALA A 100 -5.50 -24.89 3.49
C ALA A 100 -6.67 -24.49 2.58
N LEU A 101 -6.42 -23.76 1.49
CA LEU A 101 -7.45 -23.40 0.49
C LEU A 101 -8.06 -24.63 -0.20
N GLY A 102 -7.31 -25.74 -0.26
CA GLY A 102 -7.79 -26.97 -0.90
C GLY A 102 -7.74 -26.95 -2.43
N GLY A 103 -8.55 -27.82 -3.06
CA GLY A 103 -8.64 -27.91 -4.51
C GLY A 103 -9.61 -26.89 -5.13
N ASN A 104 -9.65 -26.85 -6.47
CA ASN A 104 -10.51 -25.96 -7.27
C ASN A 104 -10.18 -24.46 -7.19
N ILE A 105 -8.90 -24.13 -7.07
CA ILE A 105 -8.41 -22.76 -7.19
C ILE A 105 -8.48 -22.36 -8.68
N THR A 106 -9.20 -21.29 -8.99
CA THR A 106 -9.33 -20.74 -10.34
C THR A 106 -8.37 -19.56 -10.57
N SER A 107 -8.03 -18.84 -9.51
CA SER A 107 -7.03 -17.76 -9.53
C SER A 107 -6.31 -17.71 -8.19
N LEU A 108 -5.00 -17.43 -8.21
CA LEU A 108 -4.18 -17.24 -7.03
C LEU A 108 -3.16 -16.13 -7.28
N ASN A 109 -3.27 -15.07 -6.51
CA ASN A 109 -2.35 -13.94 -6.54
C ASN A 109 -1.83 -13.67 -5.13
N SER A 110 -0.56 -13.40 -4.99
CA SER A 110 0.01 -13.04 -3.69
C SER A 110 1.25 -12.17 -3.84
N ALA A 111 1.44 -11.28 -2.90
CA ALA A 111 2.63 -10.46 -2.77
C ALA A 111 2.95 -10.23 -1.30
N ALA A 112 4.18 -9.79 -1.00
CA ALA A 112 4.59 -9.45 0.35
C ALA A 112 5.35 -8.12 0.37
N LYS A 113 5.20 -7.39 1.49
CA LYS A 113 5.85 -6.09 1.73
C LYS A 113 6.03 -5.90 3.24
N ASN A 114 7.24 -5.57 3.65
CA ASN A 114 7.55 -5.20 5.04
C ASN A 114 7.08 -6.23 6.09
N GLY A 115 7.25 -7.52 5.80
CA GLY A 115 6.88 -8.60 6.71
C GLY A 115 5.39 -8.95 6.75
N LEU A 116 4.58 -8.33 5.89
CA LEU A 116 3.18 -8.69 5.66
C LEU A 116 2.99 -9.24 4.25
N GLY A 117 2.34 -10.37 4.17
CA GLY A 117 1.85 -10.95 2.93
C GLY A 117 0.36 -10.67 2.74
N TYR A 118 -0.05 -10.55 1.49
CA TYR A 118 -1.43 -10.50 1.07
C TYR A 118 -1.65 -11.52 -0.04
N LEU A 119 -2.63 -12.38 0.14
CA LEU A 119 -3.01 -13.42 -0.80
C LEU A 119 -4.48 -13.27 -1.16
N VAL A 120 -4.76 -13.33 -2.45
CA VAL A 120 -6.13 -13.34 -3.00
C VAL A 120 -6.29 -14.60 -3.84
N CYS A 121 -7.30 -15.37 -3.53
CA CYS A 121 -7.59 -16.64 -4.19
C CYS A 121 -9.07 -16.73 -4.56
N ASP A 122 -9.34 -17.12 -5.79
CA ASP A 122 -10.70 -17.39 -6.25
C ASP A 122 -10.96 -18.90 -6.19
N THR A 123 -11.96 -19.29 -5.40
CA THR A 123 -12.34 -20.69 -5.18
C THR A 123 -13.80 -20.77 -4.77
N PRO A 124 -14.59 -21.73 -5.29
CA PRO A 124 -16.02 -21.81 -5.02
C PRO A 124 -16.35 -22.23 -3.57
N ASN A 125 -15.49 -23.04 -2.95
CA ASN A 125 -15.76 -23.64 -1.64
C ASN A 125 -14.58 -23.47 -0.67
N PRO A 126 -14.31 -22.23 -0.17
CA PRO A 126 -13.23 -22.01 0.79
C PRO A 126 -13.58 -22.58 2.15
N ASP A 127 -12.62 -23.27 2.78
CA ASP A 127 -12.71 -23.71 4.18
C ASP A 127 -12.13 -22.62 5.09
N SER A 128 -13.01 -21.76 5.58
CA SER A 128 -12.64 -20.63 6.42
C SER A 128 -11.94 -21.02 7.72
N GLU A 129 -12.38 -22.11 8.35
CA GLU A 129 -11.80 -22.58 9.62
C GLU A 129 -10.37 -23.08 9.39
N ARG A 130 -10.18 -23.85 8.35
CA ARG A 130 -8.87 -24.39 7.99
C ARG A 130 -7.87 -23.30 7.62
N ILE A 131 -8.31 -22.27 6.88
CA ILE A 131 -7.47 -21.13 6.49
C ILE A 131 -7.08 -20.30 7.72
N THR A 132 -8.05 -19.97 8.57
CA THR A 132 -7.80 -19.17 9.77
C THR A 132 -6.96 -19.88 10.83
N ALA A 133 -6.94 -21.20 10.84
CA ALA A 133 -6.12 -22.02 11.73
C ALA A 133 -4.63 -22.03 11.34
N VAL A 134 -4.28 -21.57 10.13
CA VAL A 134 -2.88 -21.51 9.70
C VAL A 134 -2.11 -20.48 10.53
N SER A 135 -1.04 -20.93 11.16
CA SER A 135 -0.15 -20.05 11.93
C SER A 135 0.43 -18.96 11.03
N GLY A 136 0.34 -17.70 11.48
CA GLY A 136 0.77 -16.54 10.71
C GLY A 136 -0.37 -15.81 9.99
N VAL A 137 -1.55 -16.39 9.84
CA VAL A 137 -2.73 -15.68 9.33
C VAL A 137 -3.13 -14.60 10.34
N VAL A 138 -3.25 -13.37 9.86
CA VAL A 138 -3.65 -12.20 10.65
C VAL A 138 -5.13 -11.92 10.46
N ARG A 139 -5.60 -11.98 9.24
CA ARG A 139 -7.01 -11.73 8.89
C ARG A 139 -7.38 -12.45 7.60
N MET A 140 -8.58 -12.98 7.57
CA MET A 140 -9.18 -13.55 6.38
C MET A 140 -10.58 -13.00 6.19
N ARG A 141 -10.99 -12.83 4.94
CA ARG A 141 -12.36 -12.50 4.55
C ARG A 141 -12.71 -13.18 3.22
N ILE A 142 -13.99 -13.37 3.01
CA ILE A 142 -14.56 -13.85 1.76
C ILE A 142 -15.43 -12.73 1.18
N ILE A 143 -15.31 -12.50 -0.11
CA ILE A 143 -16.13 -11.56 -0.90
C ILE A 143 -16.71 -12.28 -2.10
#